data_b69a53ed0d520f5c9c89e789f4aba372
#
_entry.id   b69a53ed0d520f5c9c89e789f4aba372
#
_cell.length_a   1.000
_cell.length_b   1.000
_cell.length_c   1.000
_cell.angle_alpha   90.00
_cell.angle_beta   90.00
_cell.angle_gamma   90.00
#
_symmetry.space_group_name_H-M   'P 1'
#
loop_
_entity.id
_entity.type
_entity.pdbx_description
1 polymer ?
#
loop_
_entity_poly.entity_id
_entity_poly.type
_entity_poly.pdbx_seq_one_letter_code
_entity_poly.pdbx_strand_id
1 'polypeptide(L)'
;MDTKKKILDVALDLFSKKGYGNVYVGQIAEGVGIKAPSLYKHYKSKQDIFEAILEEMRNRYNKEVSFLSFNGSDAQADSDFFSKVSEDELVKLGIGLFHFFLHDEYECKFRKMLTIEQFSNEELAKLFSNQYFNEPLKYQAGLLQMMILQGQMKAEDAQIMALHFYAPMYLL
;
A
#
# COMPACT_ATOMS: atom_id res chain seq x y z
N MET A 1 -16.16 -5.90 -17.70
CA MET A 1 -15.15 -5.16 -16.95
C MET A 1 -15.15 -3.72 -17.43
N ASP A 2 -15.22 -2.73 -16.53
CA ASP A 2 -15.25 -1.31 -16.91
C ASP A 2 -13.95 -0.94 -17.64
N THR A 3 -14.06 -0.25 -18.79
CA THR A 3 -12.91 0.18 -19.60
C THR A 3 -11.96 1.08 -18.78
N LYS A 4 -12.51 1.90 -17.90
CA LYS A 4 -11.73 2.79 -17.02
C LYS A 4 -10.83 2.00 -16.09
N LYS A 5 -11.35 0.93 -15.48
CA LYS A 5 -10.57 0.02 -14.63
C LYS A 5 -9.51 -0.73 -15.43
N LYS A 6 -9.86 -1.24 -16.63
CA LYS A 6 -8.90 -1.92 -17.51
C LYS A 6 -7.71 -1.02 -17.90
N ILE A 7 -7.96 0.29 -18.07
CA ILE A 7 -6.87 1.26 -18.32
C ILE A 7 -5.93 1.33 -17.13
N LEU A 8 -6.43 1.39 -15.88
CA LEU A 8 -5.60 1.42 -14.68
C LEU A 8 -4.78 0.14 -14.52
N ASP A 9 -5.39 -1.03 -14.71
CA ASP A 9 -4.72 -2.32 -14.56
C ASP A 9 -3.57 -2.47 -15.58
N VAL A 10 -3.80 -2.11 -16.84
CA VAL A 10 -2.78 -2.13 -17.91
C VAL A 10 -1.68 -1.09 -17.64
N ALA A 11 -2.06 0.11 -17.21
CA ALA A 11 -1.10 1.16 -16.91
C ALA A 11 -0.19 0.77 -15.74
N LEU A 12 -0.76 0.24 -14.66
CA LEU A 12 0.01 -0.24 -13.50
C LEU A 12 0.97 -1.37 -13.90
N ASP A 13 0.51 -2.32 -14.72
CA ASP A 13 1.37 -3.40 -15.23
C ASP A 13 2.55 -2.85 -16.03
N LEU A 14 2.32 -1.89 -16.91
CA LEU A 14 3.38 -1.27 -17.71
C LEU A 14 4.32 -0.42 -16.83
N PHE A 15 3.79 0.38 -15.92
CA PHE A 15 4.58 1.22 -15.01
C PHE A 15 5.45 0.37 -14.09
N SER A 16 4.92 -0.73 -13.57
CA SER A 16 5.68 -1.65 -12.71
C SER A 16 6.82 -2.39 -13.41
N LYS A 17 6.76 -2.49 -14.74
CA LYS A 17 7.79 -3.18 -15.56
C LYS A 17 8.82 -2.25 -16.16
N LYS A 18 8.41 -1.03 -16.56
CA LYS A 18 9.22 -0.12 -17.37
C LYS A 18 9.52 1.21 -16.69
N GLY A 19 8.86 1.50 -15.56
CA GLY A 19 8.82 2.81 -14.95
C GLY A 19 7.82 3.76 -15.65
N TYR A 20 7.29 4.71 -14.89
CA TYR A 20 6.32 5.70 -15.38
C TYR A 20 6.88 6.53 -16.53
N GLY A 21 8.15 6.97 -16.43
CA GLY A 21 8.80 7.80 -17.44
C GLY A 21 8.83 7.15 -18.83
N ASN A 22 9.05 5.84 -18.88
CA ASN A 22 9.27 5.08 -20.12
C ASN A 22 7.99 4.52 -20.76
N VAL A 23 6.82 4.81 -20.19
CA VAL A 23 5.53 4.35 -20.73
C VAL A 23 4.79 5.50 -21.41
N TYR A 24 4.33 5.28 -22.63
CA TYR A 24 3.53 6.23 -23.42
C TYR A 24 2.05 5.81 -23.40
N VAL A 25 1.16 6.83 -23.49
CA VAL A 25 -0.30 6.61 -23.51
C VAL A 25 -0.74 5.66 -24.63
N GLY A 26 -0.05 5.70 -25.78
CA GLY A 26 -0.30 4.78 -26.89
C GLY A 26 -0.11 3.32 -26.52
N GLN A 27 0.91 2.99 -25.70
CA GLN A 27 1.16 1.61 -25.24
C GLN A 27 0.06 1.14 -24.26
N ILE A 28 -0.44 2.05 -23.42
CA ILE A 28 -1.56 1.74 -22.52
C ILE A 28 -2.81 1.48 -23.35
N ALA A 29 -3.12 2.33 -24.34
CA ALA A 29 -4.27 2.15 -25.23
C ALA A 29 -4.21 0.82 -25.99
N GLU A 30 -3.03 0.48 -26.51
CA GLU A 30 -2.77 -0.79 -27.21
C GLU A 30 -2.99 -1.99 -26.26
N GLY A 31 -2.45 -1.96 -25.04
CA GLY A 31 -2.64 -3.02 -24.05
C GLY A 31 -4.10 -3.21 -23.62
N VAL A 32 -4.89 -2.13 -23.64
CA VAL A 32 -6.35 -2.17 -23.39
C VAL A 32 -7.11 -2.70 -24.60
N GLY A 33 -6.55 -2.58 -25.80
CA GLY A 33 -7.21 -2.90 -27.06
C GLY A 33 -8.11 -1.78 -27.58
N ILE A 34 -7.76 -0.49 -27.29
CA ILE A 34 -8.50 0.69 -27.76
C ILE A 34 -7.55 1.66 -28.48
N LYS A 35 -8.12 2.61 -29.21
CA LYS A 35 -7.34 3.69 -29.83
C LYS A 35 -7.03 4.79 -28.79
N ALA A 36 -5.88 5.44 -28.89
CA ALA A 36 -5.47 6.52 -27.99
C ALA A 36 -6.55 7.63 -27.81
N PRO A 37 -7.28 8.11 -28.86
CA PRO A 37 -8.37 9.04 -28.67
C PRO A 37 -9.51 8.54 -27.78
N SER A 38 -9.73 7.22 -27.74
CA SER A 38 -10.74 6.62 -26.84
C SER A 38 -10.25 6.60 -25.41
N LEU A 39 -8.96 6.40 -25.17
CA LEU A 39 -8.36 6.48 -23.84
C LEU A 39 -8.52 7.89 -23.26
N TYR A 40 -8.28 8.93 -24.04
CA TYR A 40 -8.42 10.32 -23.62
C TYR A 40 -9.86 10.75 -23.25
N LYS A 41 -10.89 9.95 -23.61
CA LYS A 41 -12.25 10.12 -23.09
C LYS A 41 -12.38 9.72 -21.62
N HIS A 42 -11.49 8.87 -21.12
CA HIS A 42 -11.49 8.37 -19.74
C HIS A 42 -10.51 9.12 -18.85
N TYR A 43 -9.32 9.44 -19.36
CA TYR A 43 -8.23 10.12 -18.63
C TYR A 43 -7.59 11.17 -19.55
N LYS A 44 -7.46 12.41 -19.09
CA LYS A 44 -6.96 13.52 -19.87
C LYS A 44 -5.45 13.46 -20.16
N SER A 45 -4.70 12.74 -19.29
CA SER A 45 -3.25 12.64 -19.36
C SER A 45 -2.74 11.33 -18.77
N LYS A 46 -1.46 11.02 -18.97
CA LYS A 46 -0.78 9.93 -18.27
C LYS A 46 -0.73 10.19 -16.76
N GLN A 47 -0.62 11.45 -16.36
CA GLN A 47 -0.64 11.86 -14.97
C GLN A 47 -1.98 11.55 -14.30
N ASP A 48 -3.12 11.85 -14.97
CA ASP A 48 -4.45 11.49 -14.43
C ASP A 48 -4.61 9.98 -14.20
N ILE A 49 -4.02 9.16 -15.09
CA ILE A 49 -4.02 7.70 -14.93
C ILE A 49 -3.20 7.32 -13.69
N PHE A 50 -2.04 7.91 -13.52
CA PHE A 50 -1.18 7.67 -12.37
C PHE A 50 -1.84 8.06 -11.05
N GLU A 51 -2.44 9.24 -10.97
CA GLU A 51 -3.18 9.71 -9.80
C GLU A 51 -4.38 8.80 -9.48
N ALA A 52 -5.08 8.31 -10.51
CA ALA A 52 -6.15 7.35 -10.34
C ALA A 52 -5.67 5.98 -9.83
N ILE A 53 -4.44 5.56 -10.17
CA ILE A 53 -3.81 4.35 -9.60
C ILE A 53 -3.52 4.57 -8.11
N LEU A 54 -3.00 5.74 -7.71
CA LEU A 54 -2.78 6.07 -6.30
C LEU A 54 -4.09 6.04 -5.50
N GLU A 55 -5.16 6.60 -6.05
CA GLU A 55 -6.47 6.61 -5.40
C GLU A 55 -7.09 5.21 -5.31
N GLU A 56 -6.99 4.39 -6.36
CA GLU A 56 -7.44 2.98 -6.32
C GLU A 56 -6.69 2.20 -5.24
N MET A 57 -5.38 2.45 -5.06
CA MET A 57 -4.59 1.80 -4.01
C MET A 57 -5.08 2.18 -2.62
N ARG A 58 -5.35 3.48 -2.37
CA ARG A 58 -5.94 3.93 -1.10
C ARG A 58 -7.29 3.26 -0.84
N ASN A 59 -8.15 3.19 -1.85
CA ASN A 59 -9.46 2.57 -1.73
C ASN A 59 -9.37 1.08 -1.42
N ARG A 60 -8.43 0.36 -2.03
CA ARG A 60 -8.15 -1.05 -1.74
C ARG A 60 -7.67 -1.24 -0.31
N TYR A 61 -6.68 -0.46 0.12
CA TYR A 61 -6.17 -0.50 1.49
C TYR A 61 -7.29 -0.23 2.51
N ASN A 62 -8.05 0.84 2.34
CA ASN A 62 -9.17 1.18 3.23
C ASN A 62 -10.23 0.06 3.28
N LYS A 63 -10.50 -0.59 2.16
CA LYS A 63 -11.42 -1.71 2.10
C LYS A 63 -10.89 -2.91 2.88
N GLU A 64 -9.64 -3.31 2.68
CA GLU A 64 -9.03 -4.42 3.42
C GLU A 64 -9.06 -4.16 4.94
N VAL A 65 -8.64 -2.96 5.37
CA VAL A 65 -8.64 -2.58 6.79
C VAL A 65 -10.06 -2.53 7.36
N SER A 66 -11.07 -2.07 6.60
CA SER A 66 -12.45 -1.95 7.10
C SER A 66 -13.09 -3.30 7.50
N PHE A 67 -12.63 -4.42 6.96
CA PHE A 67 -13.07 -5.75 7.37
C PHE A 67 -12.47 -6.21 8.71
N LEU A 68 -11.43 -5.55 9.19
CA LEU A 68 -10.64 -6.00 10.33
C LEU A 68 -11.07 -5.38 11.66
N SER A 69 -12.16 -4.59 11.70
CA SER A 69 -12.67 -3.90 12.91
C SER A 69 -11.67 -2.92 13.56
N PHE A 70 -10.62 -2.54 12.85
CA PHE A 70 -9.69 -1.48 13.21
C PHE A 70 -9.35 -0.66 11.95
N ASN A 71 -8.80 0.55 12.11
CA ASN A 71 -8.58 1.44 10.97
C ASN A 71 -7.15 1.40 10.40
N GLY A 72 -6.19 0.85 11.15
CA GLY A 72 -4.79 0.71 10.73
C GLY A 72 -4.01 2.03 10.59
N SER A 73 -4.55 3.14 11.12
CA SER A 73 -3.94 4.48 11.03
C SER A 73 -3.99 5.26 12.33
N ASP A 74 -4.92 4.95 13.23
CA ASP A 74 -5.05 5.56 14.56
C ASP A 74 -4.79 4.52 15.65
N ALA A 75 -3.54 4.48 16.14
CA ALA A 75 -3.10 3.54 17.15
C ALA A 75 -3.88 3.64 18.47
N GLN A 76 -4.35 4.85 18.84
CA GLN A 76 -5.15 5.07 20.05
C GLN A 76 -6.54 4.44 19.90
N ALA A 77 -7.21 4.68 18.78
CA ALA A 77 -8.53 4.12 18.50
C ALA A 77 -8.48 2.58 18.36
N ASP A 78 -7.41 2.07 17.75
CA ASP A 78 -7.24 0.64 17.51
C ASP A 78 -6.75 -0.14 18.75
N SER A 79 -6.14 0.52 19.74
CA SER A 79 -5.60 -0.16 20.93
C SER A 79 -6.64 -0.97 21.69
N ASP A 80 -7.87 -0.48 21.78
CA ASP A 80 -8.98 -1.19 22.43
C ASP A 80 -9.39 -2.49 21.71
N PHE A 81 -9.29 -2.51 20.38
CA PHE A 81 -9.48 -3.72 19.58
C PHE A 81 -8.36 -4.72 19.88
N PHE A 82 -7.11 -4.32 19.74
CA PHE A 82 -5.96 -5.20 19.94
C PHE A 82 -5.84 -5.72 21.39
N SER A 83 -6.36 -4.97 22.36
CA SER A 83 -6.41 -5.40 23.78
C SER A 83 -7.31 -6.63 24.03
N LYS A 84 -8.26 -6.88 23.14
CA LYS A 84 -9.28 -7.94 23.27
C LYS A 84 -9.03 -9.12 22.34
N VAL A 85 -8.11 -8.96 21.38
CA VAL A 85 -7.78 -9.97 20.39
C VAL A 85 -6.91 -11.05 21.03
N SER A 86 -7.22 -12.31 20.80
CA SER A 86 -6.41 -13.44 21.26
C SER A 86 -5.07 -13.52 20.51
N GLU A 87 -4.09 -14.21 21.10
CA GLU A 87 -2.78 -14.44 20.46
C GLU A 87 -2.93 -15.12 19.09
N ASP A 88 -3.79 -16.12 18.97
CA ASP A 88 -4.06 -16.82 17.70
C ASP A 88 -4.65 -15.88 16.63
N GLU A 89 -5.51 -14.95 17.01
CA GLU A 89 -6.07 -13.95 16.10
C GLU A 89 -5.02 -12.92 15.68
N LEU A 90 -4.16 -12.47 16.60
CA LEU A 90 -3.02 -11.59 16.28
C LEU A 90 -2.09 -12.24 15.26
N VAL A 91 -1.77 -13.52 15.45
CA VAL A 91 -0.94 -14.28 14.49
C VAL A 91 -1.62 -14.36 13.13
N LYS A 92 -2.93 -14.66 13.09
CA LYS A 92 -3.69 -14.69 11.82
C LYS A 92 -3.71 -13.33 11.12
N LEU A 93 -3.91 -12.24 11.86
CA LEU A 93 -3.86 -10.88 11.32
C LEU A 93 -2.47 -10.55 10.74
N GLY A 94 -1.40 -10.89 11.47
CA GLY A 94 -0.03 -10.72 11.00
C GLY A 94 0.28 -11.52 9.73
N ILE A 95 -0.12 -12.79 9.68
CA ILE A 95 0.00 -13.64 8.50
C ILE A 95 -0.81 -13.06 7.33
N GLY A 96 -2.04 -12.59 7.58
CA GLY A 96 -2.88 -11.95 6.56
C GLY A 96 -2.23 -10.70 5.96
N LEU A 97 -1.69 -9.83 6.81
CA LEU A 97 -0.94 -8.64 6.37
C LEU A 97 0.29 -9.02 5.54
N PHE A 98 1.04 -10.02 5.98
CA PHE A 98 2.21 -10.52 5.26
C PHE A 98 1.83 -11.10 3.89
N HIS A 99 0.77 -11.90 3.82
CA HIS A 99 0.26 -12.42 2.55
C HIS A 99 -0.21 -11.32 1.60
N PHE A 100 -0.95 -10.32 2.09
CA PHE A 100 -1.37 -9.18 1.30
C PHE A 100 -0.14 -8.46 0.72
N PHE A 101 0.82 -8.11 1.58
CA PHE A 101 2.02 -7.38 1.18
C PHE A 101 2.86 -8.13 0.13
N LEU A 102 2.98 -9.47 0.23
CA LEU A 102 3.83 -10.27 -0.66
C LEU A 102 3.09 -10.81 -1.89
N HIS A 103 1.78 -11.04 -1.82
CA HIS A 103 1.08 -11.83 -2.82
C HIS A 103 -0.11 -11.13 -3.47
N ASP A 104 -0.61 -9.99 -2.93
CA ASP A 104 -1.60 -9.22 -3.68
C ASP A 104 -0.95 -8.64 -4.95
N GLU A 105 -1.51 -9.03 -6.09
CA GLU A 105 -0.92 -8.69 -7.40
C GLU A 105 -0.87 -7.18 -7.64
N TYR A 106 -1.90 -6.46 -7.19
CA TYR A 106 -1.98 -5.01 -7.37
C TYR A 106 -0.98 -4.30 -6.46
N GLU A 107 -0.91 -4.71 -5.19
CA GLU A 107 0.06 -4.20 -4.21
C GLU A 107 1.50 -4.42 -4.67
N CYS A 108 1.83 -5.63 -5.11
CA CYS A 108 3.16 -5.96 -5.62
C CYS A 108 3.57 -5.09 -6.83
N LYS A 109 2.64 -4.87 -7.77
CA LYS A 109 2.90 -4.01 -8.94
C LYS A 109 3.03 -2.55 -8.53
N PHE A 110 2.20 -2.09 -7.62
CA PHE A 110 2.22 -0.71 -7.12
C PHE A 110 3.53 -0.40 -6.39
N ARG A 111 3.92 -1.26 -5.44
CA ARG A 111 5.21 -1.14 -4.73
C ARG A 111 6.40 -1.16 -5.70
N LYS A 112 6.40 -2.08 -6.68
CA LYS A 112 7.46 -2.16 -7.70
C LYS A 112 7.53 -0.89 -8.55
N MET A 113 6.40 -0.32 -8.95
CA MET A 113 6.34 0.95 -9.65
C MET A 113 6.98 2.06 -8.81
N LEU A 114 6.60 2.22 -7.55
CA LEU A 114 7.16 3.24 -6.66
C LEU A 114 8.66 3.00 -6.40
N THR A 115 9.08 1.74 -6.24
CA THR A 115 10.50 1.37 -6.08
C THR A 115 11.34 1.82 -7.27
N ILE A 116 10.83 1.72 -8.49
CA ILE A 116 11.54 2.19 -9.70
C ILE A 116 11.62 3.71 -9.72
N GLU A 117 10.51 4.39 -9.44
CA GLU A 117 10.40 5.83 -9.57
C GLU A 117 11.08 6.63 -8.46
N GLN A 118 11.30 6.05 -7.28
CA GLN A 118 11.91 6.75 -6.14
C GLN A 118 13.31 7.35 -6.43
N PHE A 119 14.03 6.79 -7.41
CA PHE A 119 15.38 7.27 -7.77
C PHE A 119 15.37 8.43 -8.77
N SER A 120 14.24 8.67 -9.43
CA SER A 120 14.10 9.68 -10.47
C SER A 120 13.07 10.77 -10.17
N ASN A 121 12.24 10.56 -9.13
CA ASN A 121 11.18 11.48 -8.76
C ASN A 121 11.09 11.64 -7.25
N GLU A 122 11.44 12.82 -6.75
CA GLU A 122 11.49 13.12 -5.31
C GLU A 122 10.12 13.01 -4.63
N GLU A 123 9.02 13.37 -5.31
CA GLU A 123 7.67 13.25 -4.75
C GLU A 123 7.29 11.77 -4.58
N LEU A 124 7.62 10.93 -5.55
CA LEU A 124 7.38 9.49 -5.48
C LEU A 124 8.30 8.79 -4.49
N ALA A 125 9.54 9.28 -4.30
CA ALA A 125 10.42 8.82 -3.24
C ALA A 125 9.84 9.10 -1.86
N LYS A 126 9.29 10.30 -1.63
CA LYS A 126 8.60 10.65 -0.39
C LYS A 126 7.34 9.81 -0.19
N LEU A 127 6.55 9.62 -1.24
CA LEU A 127 5.36 8.77 -1.20
C LEU A 127 5.73 7.34 -0.81
N PHE A 128 6.74 6.76 -1.47
CA PHE A 128 7.25 5.41 -1.17
C PHE A 128 7.71 5.29 0.29
N SER A 129 8.57 6.22 0.73
CA SER A 129 9.08 6.22 2.11
C SER A 129 7.97 6.38 3.15
N ASN A 130 7.00 7.25 2.91
CA ASN A 130 5.89 7.45 3.82
C ASN A 130 4.97 6.23 3.87
N GLN A 131 4.58 5.70 2.72
CA GLN A 131 3.60 4.61 2.65
C GLN A 131 4.16 3.28 3.17
N TYR A 132 5.44 2.98 2.89
CA TYR A 132 6.00 1.67 3.21
C TYR A 132 6.90 1.65 4.45
N PHE A 133 7.34 2.80 4.95
CA PHE A 133 8.21 2.86 6.13
C PHE A 133 7.68 3.78 7.22
N ASN A 134 7.53 5.09 6.96
CA ASN A 134 7.29 6.05 8.02
C ASN A 134 5.94 5.85 8.72
N GLU A 135 4.85 5.81 7.96
CA GLU A 135 3.50 5.69 8.53
C GLU A 135 3.24 4.31 9.15
N PRO A 136 3.60 3.17 8.52
CA PRO A 136 3.46 1.87 9.16
C PRO A 136 4.26 1.73 10.46
N LEU A 137 5.52 2.16 10.47
CA LEU A 137 6.36 2.10 11.67
C LEU A 137 5.82 3.00 12.80
N LYS A 138 5.39 4.22 12.45
CA LYS A 138 4.79 5.15 13.41
C LYS A 138 3.50 4.60 14.02
N TYR A 139 2.61 4.07 13.18
CA TYR A 139 1.38 3.43 13.64
C TYR A 139 1.66 2.25 14.57
N GLN A 140 2.52 1.31 14.13
CA GLN A 140 2.84 0.12 14.92
C GLN A 140 3.53 0.46 16.24
N ALA A 141 4.46 1.41 16.23
CA ALA A 141 5.11 1.87 17.47
C ALA A 141 4.09 2.51 18.43
N GLY A 142 3.17 3.31 17.91
CA GLY A 142 2.08 3.90 18.70
C GLY A 142 1.19 2.83 19.32
N LEU A 143 0.78 1.82 18.54
CA LEU A 143 -0.04 0.70 19.02
C LEU A 143 0.67 -0.09 20.13
N LEU A 144 1.93 -0.48 19.90
CA LEU A 144 2.75 -1.19 20.90
C LEU A 144 2.95 -0.37 22.17
N GLN A 145 3.18 0.94 22.04
CA GLN A 145 3.28 1.85 23.19
C GLN A 145 1.99 1.88 24.01
N MET A 146 0.82 1.89 23.37
CA MET A 146 -0.47 1.84 24.08
C MET A 146 -0.66 0.50 24.82
N MET A 147 -0.30 -0.62 24.17
CA MET A 147 -0.37 -1.95 24.81
C MET A 147 0.58 -2.07 26.02
N ILE A 148 1.77 -1.46 25.95
CA ILE A 148 2.70 -1.40 27.09
C ILE A 148 2.09 -0.57 28.23
N LEU A 149 1.52 0.60 27.93
CA LEU A 149 0.89 1.47 28.94
C LEU A 149 -0.32 0.81 29.61
N GLN A 150 -1.04 -0.05 28.90
CA GLN A 150 -2.16 -0.83 29.40
C GLN A 150 -1.71 -2.11 30.17
N GLY A 151 -0.42 -2.35 30.29
CA GLY A 151 0.15 -3.50 31.01
C GLY A 151 0.00 -4.84 30.29
N GLN A 152 -0.32 -4.84 28.98
CA GLN A 152 -0.51 -6.05 28.18
C GLN A 152 0.82 -6.61 27.64
N MET A 153 1.83 -5.78 27.57
CA MET A 153 3.18 -6.11 27.12
C MET A 153 4.23 -5.61 28.11
N LYS A 154 5.39 -6.26 28.11
CA LYS A 154 6.55 -5.78 28.88
C LYS A 154 7.00 -4.41 28.35
N ALA A 155 7.46 -3.56 29.24
CA ALA A 155 8.02 -2.26 28.92
C ALA A 155 9.34 -2.44 28.14
N GLU A 156 9.29 -2.18 26.83
CA GLU A 156 10.43 -2.16 25.91
C GLU A 156 10.30 -0.96 24.98
N ASP A 157 11.32 -0.73 24.14
CA ASP A 157 11.27 0.34 23.15
C ASP A 157 10.29 -0.02 22.01
N ALA A 158 9.13 0.64 22.00
CA ALA A 158 8.07 0.38 21.02
C ALA A 158 8.50 0.66 19.57
N GLN A 159 9.46 1.56 19.33
CA GLN A 159 9.99 1.84 17.99
C GLN A 159 10.86 0.67 17.49
N ILE A 160 11.72 0.15 18.36
CA ILE A 160 12.54 -1.02 18.05
C ILE A 160 11.65 -2.25 17.83
N MET A 161 10.62 -2.44 18.65
CA MET A 161 9.66 -3.54 18.47
C MET A 161 8.92 -3.44 17.13
N ALA A 162 8.47 -2.25 16.74
CA ALA A 162 7.83 -2.00 15.45
C ALA A 162 8.77 -2.30 14.28
N LEU A 163 10.03 -1.90 14.38
CA LEU A 163 11.03 -2.20 13.38
C LEU A 163 11.26 -3.71 13.25
N HIS A 164 11.36 -4.45 14.35
CA HIS A 164 11.48 -5.91 14.34
C HIS A 164 10.27 -6.59 13.68
N PHE A 165 9.07 -6.06 13.89
CA PHE A 165 7.86 -6.59 13.27
C PHE A 165 7.87 -6.42 11.75
N TYR A 166 8.28 -5.26 11.25
CA TYR A 166 8.27 -4.95 9.81
C TYR A 166 9.54 -5.38 9.07
N ALA A 167 10.67 -5.56 9.73
CA ALA A 167 11.94 -5.88 9.09
C ALA A 167 11.87 -7.09 8.13
N PRO A 168 11.20 -8.21 8.46
CA PRO A 168 11.06 -9.32 7.53
C PRO A 168 10.33 -8.96 6.24
N MET A 169 9.34 -8.05 6.28
CA MET A 169 8.60 -7.61 5.10
C MET A 169 9.43 -6.74 4.16
N TYR A 170 10.42 -6.01 4.71
CA TYR A 170 11.29 -5.14 3.91
C TYR A 170 12.44 -5.88 3.24
N LEU A 171 12.76 -7.08 3.71
CA LEU A 171 13.86 -7.91 3.19
C LEU A 171 13.42 -8.89 2.09
N LEU A 172 12.12 -9.02 1.85
CA LEU A 172 11.51 -9.94 0.87
C LEU A 172 10.94 -9.17 -0.32
#